data_278f4ee318977b985b467c4addaa4739
#
_entry.id   278f4ee318977b985b467c4addaa4739
#
_cell.length_a   1.000
_cell.length_b   1.000
_cell.length_c   1.000
_cell.angle_alpha   90.00
_cell.angle_beta   90.00
_cell.angle_gamma   90.00
#
_symmetry.space_group_name_H-M   'P 1'
#
loop_
_entity.id
_entity.type
_entity.pdbx_description
1 polymer ?
#
loop_
_entity_poly.entity_id
_entity_poly.type
_entity_poly.pdbx_seq_one_letter_code
_entity_poly.pdbx_strand_id
1 'polypeptide(L)'
;MHNHNMLEVNNLSKNFAGTGRETEFAAVDGISFTLDAGECLGLIGESGCGKSTTARLITGLVQADAGSVLLEGGEILGRKGRRQREVYRKIQMVFQTPQDSFDPMQTLETGILEAFRNQGMSRKEACLHLPELLKKVELSSETAMRYPRETSGGECQRAAIARALAVQPSLLICDEATSALDAAVQAQIVQLLKKLQREEGLAMLWIGHDLALVRELCSRVIVMRQGKIVEQGETREVLEYPKEEYTKLLMEYSL
;
A
#
# COMPACT_ATOMS: atom_id res chain seq x y z
N MET A 1 -0.54 6.04 27.91
CA MET A 1 -0.01 5.41 26.69
C MET A 1 -0.34 6.36 25.55
N HIS A 2 0.65 7.03 24.97
CA HIS A 2 0.38 7.93 23.84
C HIS A 2 0.12 7.05 22.62
N ASN A 3 -1.14 7.00 22.17
CA ASN A 3 -1.50 6.45 20.87
C ASN A 3 -0.72 7.28 19.81
N HIS A 4 0.35 6.72 19.28
CA HIS A 4 1.03 7.33 18.14
C HIS A 4 0.38 6.82 16.87
N ASN A 5 -0.74 7.46 16.47
CA ASN A 5 -1.31 7.22 15.15
C ASN A 5 -0.24 7.52 14.10
N MET A 6 0.15 6.52 13.33
CA MET A 6 1.04 6.68 12.18
C MET A 6 0.33 7.48 11.08
N LEU A 7 -0.93 7.13 10.80
CA LEU A 7 -1.78 7.77 9.81
C LEU A 7 -3.14 8.09 10.42
N GLU A 8 -3.63 9.31 10.16
CA GLU A 8 -5.00 9.72 10.48
C GLU A 8 -5.66 10.26 9.22
N VAL A 9 -6.78 9.70 8.86
CA VAL A 9 -7.63 10.13 7.74
C VAL A 9 -8.92 10.68 8.31
N ASN A 10 -9.27 11.93 7.99
CA ASN A 10 -10.41 12.63 8.56
C ASN A 10 -11.33 13.18 7.46
N ASN A 11 -12.56 12.67 7.39
CA ASN A 11 -13.62 13.11 6.46
C ASN A 11 -13.12 13.24 5.00
N LEU A 12 -12.27 12.31 4.56
CA LEU A 12 -11.65 12.33 3.25
C LEU A 12 -12.70 12.06 2.17
N SER A 13 -12.75 12.95 1.15
CA SER A 13 -13.73 12.85 0.07
C SER A 13 -13.12 13.12 -1.30
N LYS A 14 -13.65 12.42 -2.31
CA LYS A 14 -13.28 12.60 -3.71
C LYS A 14 -14.44 12.28 -4.63
N ASN A 15 -14.81 13.25 -5.44
CA ASN A 15 -15.76 13.09 -6.54
C ASN A 15 -15.00 13.09 -7.88
N PHE A 16 -15.46 12.28 -8.81
CA PHE A 16 -15.01 12.33 -10.20
C PHE A 16 -16.19 12.75 -11.09
N ALA A 17 -15.89 13.56 -12.09
CA ALA A 17 -16.87 13.91 -13.11
C ALA A 17 -17.22 12.65 -13.92
N GLY A 18 -18.49 12.38 -14.09
CA GLY A 18 -18.97 11.32 -14.99
C GLY A 18 -18.67 11.65 -16.44
N THR A 19 -18.59 10.64 -17.29
CA THR A 19 -18.42 10.80 -18.72
C THR A 19 -19.78 11.00 -19.40
N GLY A 20 -19.98 12.12 -20.09
CA GLY A 20 -21.20 12.42 -20.85
C GLY A 20 -22.34 13.01 -20.01
N ARG A 21 -23.52 12.39 -20.00
CA ARG A 21 -24.70 12.81 -19.23
C ARG A 21 -24.73 12.29 -17.80
N GLU A 22 -23.74 11.52 -17.40
CA GLU A 22 -23.67 10.98 -16.05
C GLU A 22 -23.27 12.07 -15.05
N THR A 23 -23.97 12.05 -13.93
CA THR A 23 -23.71 12.92 -12.77
C THR A 23 -22.37 12.55 -12.12
N GLU A 24 -21.75 13.52 -11.42
CA GLU A 24 -20.60 13.25 -10.54
C GLU A 24 -20.86 12.03 -9.67
N PHE A 25 -19.84 11.17 -9.50
CA PHE A 25 -19.92 10.08 -8.55
C PHE A 25 -18.86 10.22 -7.46
N ALA A 26 -19.28 9.96 -6.23
CA ALA A 26 -18.39 9.98 -5.08
C ALA A 26 -17.59 8.68 -5.03
N ALA A 27 -16.32 8.74 -5.42
CA ALA A 27 -15.41 7.60 -5.32
C ALA A 27 -14.97 7.35 -3.87
N VAL A 28 -14.89 8.41 -3.06
CA VAL A 28 -14.66 8.39 -1.62
C VAL A 28 -15.55 9.46 -0.99
N ASP A 29 -16.32 9.10 0.04
CA ASP A 29 -17.36 9.94 0.63
C ASP A 29 -17.23 9.99 2.15
N GLY A 30 -16.47 11.00 2.63
CA GLY A 30 -16.37 11.33 4.06
C GLY A 30 -15.75 10.24 4.93
N ILE A 31 -14.79 9.46 4.43
CA ILE A 31 -14.18 8.38 5.22
C ILE A 31 -13.24 8.91 6.29
N SER A 32 -13.25 8.24 7.46
CA SER A 32 -12.36 8.55 8.58
C SER A 32 -11.86 7.27 9.21
N PHE A 33 -10.54 7.15 9.41
CA PHE A 33 -9.91 6.04 10.09
C PHE A 33 -8.49 6.39 10.55
N THR A 34 -7.93 5.54 11.40
CA THR A 34 -6.55 5.64 11.89
C THR A 34 -5.80 4.35 11.61
N LEU A 35 -4.48 4.47 11.49
CA LEU A 35 -3.55 3.36 11.41
C LEU A 35 -2.39 3.62 12.36
N ASP A 36 -2.09 2.67 13.22
CA ASP A 36 -1.07 2.80 14.25
C ASP A 36 0.32 2.43 13.73
N ALA A 37 1.37 2.87 14.43
CA ALA A 37 2.75 2.50 14.09
C ALA A 37 2.94 0.98 14.22
N GLY A 38 3.54 0.36 13.19
CA GLY A 38 3.76 -1.09 13.12
C GLY A 38 2.50 -1.93 12.93
N GLU A 39 1.34 -1.30 12.75
CA GLU A 39 0.08 -1.99 12.46
C GLU A 39 0.00 -2.36 10.97
N CYS A 40 -0.68 -3.47 10.67
CA CYS A 40 -1.22 -3.76 9.33
C CYS A 40 -2.74 -3.62 9.37
N LEU A 41 -3.26 -2.62 8.68
CA LEU A 41 -4.69 -2.33 8.54
C LEU A 41 -5.18 -2.81 7.17
N GLY A 42 -6.20 -3.65 7.15
CA GLY A 42 -6.86 -4.11 5.92
C GLY A 42 -7.90 -3.12 5.41
N LEU A 43 -7.96 -2.89 4.11
CA LEU A 43 -9.03 -2.14 3.44
C LEU A 43 -9.65 -3.02 2.37
N ILE A 44 -10.86 -3.53 2.62
CA ILE A 44 -11.55 -4.52 1.79
C ILE A 44 -12.88 -4.01 1.23
N GLY A 45 -13.42 -4.70 0.25
CA GLY A 45 -14.68 -4.39 -0.42
C GLY A 45 -14.63 -4.74 -1.91
N GLU A 46 -15.76 -4.66 -2.60
CA GLU A 46 -15.87 -4.94 -4.03
C GLU A 46 -14.95 -4.08 -4.90
N SER A 47 -14.69 -4.55 -6.13
CA SER A 47 -14.00 -3.74 -7.14
C SER A 47 -14.76 -2.44 -7.39
N GLY A 48 -14.04 -1.32 -7.49
CA GLY A 48 -14.64 -0.01 -7.73
C GLY A 48 -15.25 0.69 -6.50
N CYS A 49 -15.22 0.10 -5.27
CA CYS A 49 -15.81 0.74 -4.09
C CYS A 49 -14.99 1.92 -3.52
N GLY A 50 -13.80 2.25 -4.09
CA GLY A 50 -13.01 3.41 -3.69
C GLY A 50 -11.66 3.11 -3.01
N LYS A 51 -11.26 1.86 -2.80
CA LYS A 51 -10.03 1.46 -2.09
C LYS A 51 -8.76 2.05 -2.69
N SER A 52 -8.51 1.80 -3.97
CA SER A 52 -7.31 2.34 -4.66
C SER A 52 -7.36 3.86 -4.80
N THR A 53 -8.56 4.45 -4.88
CA THR A 53 -8.73 5.90 -4.83
C THR A 53 -8.30 6.43 -3.46
N THR A 54 -8.70 5.78 -2.37
CA THR A 54 -8.27 6.12 -1.00
C THR A 54 -6.73 6.09 -0.88
N ALA A 55 -6.07 5.03 -1.38
CA ALA A 55 -4.61 4.95 -1.40
C ALA A 55 -3.96 6.12 -2.16
N ARG A 56 -4.50 6.45 -3.33
CA ARG A 56 -3.99 7.56 -4.16
C ARG A 56 -4.22 8.93 -3.54
N LEU A 57 -5.30 9.11 -2.78
CA LEU A 57 -5.55 10.32 -2.00
C LEU A 57 -4.54 10.47 -0.85
N ILE A 58 -4.31 9.39 -0.09
CA ILE A 58 -3.33 9.37 1.02
C ILE A 58 -1.92 9.68 0.51
N THR A 59 -1.53 9.10 -0.62
CA THR A 59 -0.21 9.34 -1.23
C THR A 59 -0.11 10.70 -1.94
N GLY A 60 -1.23 11.43 -2.11
CA GLY A 60 -1.26 12.69 -2.85
C GLY A 60 -1.10 12.54 -4.36
N LEU A 61 -1.24 11.32 -4.90
CA LEU A 61 -1.29 11.06 -6.36
C LEU A 61 -2.60 11.58 -6.98
N VAL A 62 -3.65 11.65 -6.18
CA VAL A 62 -4.93 12.28 -6.52
C VAL A 62 -5.23 13.36 -5.47
N GLN A 63 -5.71 14.50 -5.91
CA GLN A 63 -6.09 15.58 -5.01
C GLN A 63 -7.45 15.30 -4.38
N ALA A 64 -7.54 15.38 -3.04
CA ALA A 64 -8.80 15.30 -2.32
C ALA A 64 -9.65 16.57 -2.55
N ASP A 65 -10.96 16.41 -2.53
CA ASP A 65 -11.90 17.53 -2.62
C ASP A 65 -12.24 18.08 -1.23
N ALA A 66 -12.22 17.21 -0.21
CA ALA A 66 -12.41 17.59 1.20
C ALA A 66 -11.68 16.62 2.14
N GLY A 67 -11.54 17.04 3.39
CA GLY A 67 -10.93 16.25 4.47
C GLY A 67 -9.46 16.55 4.68
N SER A 68 -8.83 15.81 5.57
CA SER A 68 -7.41 15.92 5.90
C SER A 68 -6.77 14.54 6.08
N VAL A 69 -5.46 14.47 5.84
CA VAL A 69 -4.63 13.28 6.09
C VAL A 69 -3.40 13.73 6.86
N LEU A 70 -3.24 13.17 8.06
CA LEU A 70 -2.06 13.42 8.89
C LEU A 70 -1.17 12.18 8.89
N LEU A 71 0.12 12.38 8.68
CA LEU A 71 1.16 11.37 8.83
C LEU A 71 2.07 11.77 9.98
N GLU A 72 2.18 10.92 11.00
CA GLU A 72 2.95 11.23 12.22
C GLU A 72 2.54 12.61 12.81
N GLY A 73 1.24 12.90 12.83
CA GLY A 73 0.67 14.15 13.31
C GLY A 73 0.83 15.36 12.38
N GLY A 74 1.49 15.21 11.24
CA GLY A 74 1.69 16.29 10.27
C GLY A 74 0.74 16.20 9.07
N GLU A 75 -0.04 17.25 8.79
CA GLU A 75 -0.91 17.32 7.61
C GLU A 75 -0.10 17.14 6.32
N ILE A 76 -0.54 16.25 5.42
CA ILE A 76 0.19 15.92 4.19
C ILE A 76 -0.53 16.32 2.91
N LEU A 77 -1.83 16.57 2.93
CA LEU A 77 -2.57 16.99 1.73
C LEU A 77 -2.16 18.39 1.28
N GLY A 78 -2.22 18.62 -0.03
CA GLY A 78 -1.93 19.95 -0.61
C GLY A 78 -0.47 20.40 -0.53
N ARG A 79 0.44 19.57 -0.02
CA ARG A 79 1.88 19.88 0.02
C ARG A 79 2.48 19.87 -1.39
N LYS A 80 3.45 20.79 -1.63
CA LYS A 80 4.14 20.91 -2.92
C LYS A 80 5.65 21.00 -2.74
N GLY A 81 6.40 20.68 -3.79
CA GLY A 81 7.85 20.83 -3.84
C GLY A 81 8.59 19.99 -2.79
N ARG A 82 9.46 20.61 -1.98
CA ARG A 82 10.28 19.89 -0.98
C ARG A 82 9.46 19.13 0.04
N ARG A 83 8.38 19.75 0.58
CA ARG A 83 7.51 19.12 1.58
C ARG A 83 6.79 17.89 1.05
N GLN A 84 6.40 17.88 -0.23
CA GLN A 84 5.82 16.72 -0.89
C GLN A 84 6.84 15.58 -1.03
N ARG A 85 8.11 15.89 -1.35
CA ARG A 85 9.18 14.89 -1.40
C ARG A 85 9.44 14.23 -0.03
N GLU A 86 9.32 14.99 1.06
CA GLU A 86 9.43 14.46 2.43
C GLU A 86 8.31 13.47 2.73
N VAL A 87 7.08 13.74 2.28
CA VAL A 87 5.96 12.79 2.38
C VAL A 87 6.24 11.53 1.58
N TYR A 88 6.71 11.64 0.34
CA TYR A 88 7.03 10.48 -0.51
C TYR A 88 8.17 9.61 0.02
N ARG A 89 9.05 10.15 0.87
CA ARG A 89 10.04 9.32 1.57
C ARG A 89 9.42 8.48 2.68
N LYS A 90 8.38 9.00 3.32
CA LYS A 90 7.72 8.34 4.45
C LYS A 90 6.62 7.37 4.04
N ILE A 91 5.95 7.63 2.92
CA ILE A 91 4.90 6.76 2.38
C ILE A 91 5.36 6.20 1.05
N GLN A 92 5.35 4.89 0.95
CA GLN A 92 5.60 4.19 -0.32
C GLN A 92 4.40 3.32 -0.69
N MET A 93 4.27 3.06 -1.98
CA MET A 93 3.17 2.26 -2.52
C MET A 93 3.71 1.15 -3.41
N VAL A 94 3.20 -0.06 -3.20
CA VAL A 94 3.43 -1.22 -4.05
C VAL A 94 2.13 -1.50 -4.79
N PHE A 95 2.23 -1.55 -6.12
CA PHE A 95 1.08 -1.67 -7.02
C PHE A 95 0.80 -3.13 -7.41
N GLN A 96 -0.39 -3.37 -7.94
CA GLN A 96 -0.89 -4.65 -8.42
C GLN A 96 0.00 -5.29 -9.48
N THR A 97 0.52 -4.49 -10.43
CA THR A 97 1.36 -4.95 -11.53
C THR A 97 2.79 -4.45 -11.30
N PRO A 98 3.67 -5.27 -10.69
CA PRO A 98 5.01 -4.81 -10.33
C PRO A 98 5.87 -4.43 -11.54
N GLN A 99 5.68 -5.10 -12.69
CA GLN A 99 6.41 -4.79 -13.92
C GLN A 99 6.16 -3.36 -14.41
N ASP A 100 4.91 -2.87 -14.28
CA ASP A 100 4.54 -1.50 -14.70
C ASP A 100 5.18 -0.42 -13.81
N SER A 101 5.73 -0.84 -12.68
CA SER A 101 6.42 0.06 -11.75
C SER A 101 7.86 0.33 -12.13
N PHE A 102 8.44 -0.43 -13.04
CA PHE A 102 9.83 -0.30 -13.50
C PHE A 102 9.88 0.17 -14.95
N ASP A 103 10.95 0.89 -15.28
CA ASP A 103 11.27 1.19 -16.67
C ASP A 103 11.66 -0.12 -17.38
N PRO A 104 10.94 -0.56 -18.44
CA PRO A 104 11.21 -1.82 -19.13
C PRO A 104 12.58 -1.87 -19.82
N MET A 105 13.23 -0.72 -20.00
CA MET A 105 14.55 -0.57 -20.61
C MET A 105 15.69 -0.54 -19.60
N GLN A 106 15.38 -0.68 -18.29
CA GLN A 106 16.37 -0.68 -17.22
C GLN A 106 16.28 -1.97 -16.41
N THR A 107 17.39 -2.34 -15.75
CA THR A 107 17.41 -3.48 -14.84
C THR A 107 16.67 -3.14 -13.54
N LEU A 108 16.17 -4.17 -12.81
CA LEU A 108 15.54 -3.99 -11.52
C LEU A 108 16.47 -3.28 -10.52
N GLU A 109 17.77 -3.63 -10.55
CA GLU A 109 18.82 -2.98 -9.75
C GLU A 109 18.86 -1.47 -9.99
N THR A 110 18.81 -1.04 -11.26
CA THR A 110 18.83 0.38 -11.62
C THR A 110 17.63 1.12 -10.98
N GLY A 111 16.43 0.53 -11.06
CA GLY A 111 15.24 1.11 -10.47
C GLY A 111 15.30 1.18 -8.93
N ILE A 112 15.93 0.19 -8.27
CA ILE A 112 16.14 0.20 -6.81
C ILE A 112 17.20 1.26 -6.43
N LEU A 113 18.30 1.34 -7.17
CA LEU A 113 19.36 2.34 -6.94
C LEU A 113 18.85 3.77 -7.15
N GLU A 114 17.89 3.98 -8.06
CA GLU A 114 17.24 5.28 -8.23
C GLU A 114 16.49 5.73 -6.97
N ALA A 115 15.83 4.81 -6.27
CA ALA A 115 15.14 5.12 -5.02
C ALA A 115 16.11 5.63 -3.94
N PHE A 116 17.27 5.01 -3.77
CA PHE A 116 18.32 5.52 -2.87
C PHE A 116 18.81 6.91 -3.28
N ARG A 117 18.99 7.16 -4.58
CA ARG A 117 19.42 8.47 -5.08
C ARG A 117 18.38 9.56 -4.82
N ASN A 118 17.10 9.22 -4.87
CA ASN A 118 16.00 10.14 -4.54
C ASN A 118 16.01 10.55 -3.05
N GLN A 119 16.68 9.77 -2.19
CA GLN A 119 17.00 10.17 -0.81
C GLN A 119 18.21 11.12 -0.70
N GLY A 120 18.96 11.31 -1.77
CA GLY A 120 20.18 12.12 -1.78
C GLY A 120 21.47 11.32 -1.61
N MET A 121 21.41 9.98 -1.62
CA MET A 121 22.60 9.14 -1.59
C MET A 121 23.36 9.23 -2.92
N SER A 122 24.68 9.22 -2.86
CA SER A 122 25.52 9.01 -4.04
C SER A 122 25.34 7.58 -4.58
N ARG A 123 25.64 7.37 -5.87
CA ARG A 123 25.58 6.03 -6.46
C ARG A 123 26.50 5.03 -5.69
N LYS A 124 27.65 5.49 -5.25
CA LYS A 124 28.60 4.66 -4.50
C LYS A 124 28.03 4.19 -3.17
N GLU A 125 27.39 5.08 -2.42
CA GLU A 125 26.71 4.74 -1.16
C GLU A 125 25.52 3.80 -1.41
N ALA A 126 24.68 4.09 -2.41
CA ALA A 126 23.54 3.24 -2.78
C ALA A 126 23.98 1.80 -3.10
N CYS A 127 25.09 1.63 -3.85
CA CYS A 127 25.64 0.30 -4.14
C CYS A 127 26.14 -0.45 -2.91
N LEU A 128 26.55 0.24 -1.83
CA LEU A 128 26.95 -0.41 -0.57
C LEU A 128 25.74 -0.94 0.22
N HIS A 129 24.58 -0.26 0.13
CA HIS A 129 23.36 -0.67 0.83
C HIS A 129 22.52 -1.71 0.06
N LEU A 130 22.70 -1.78 -1.25
CA LEU A 130 21.90 -2.66 -2.12
C LEU A 130 21.95 -4.14 -1.71
N PRO A 131 23.12 -4.77 -1.43
CA PRO A 131 23.17 -6.19 -1.09
C PRO A 131 22.37 -6.56 0.16
N GLU A 132 22.40 -5.72 1.18
CA GLU A 132 21.62 -5.92 2.41
C GLU A 132 20.12 -5.81 2.11
N LEU A 133 19.71 -4.81 1.33
CA LEU A 133 18.32 -4.63 0.94
C LEU A 133 17.80 -5.80 0.10
N LEU A 134 18.58 -6.29 -0.87
CA LEU A 134 18.22 -7.46 -1.68
C LEU A 134 18.05 -8.71 -0.80
N LYS A 135 18.94 -8.91 0.18
CA LYS A 135 18.83 -10.00 1.16
C LYS A 135 17.55 -9.88 1.99
N LYS A 136 17.16 -8.68 2.42
CA LYS A 136 15.93 -8.44 3.19
C LYS A 136 14.68 -8.89 2.42
N VAL A 137 14.63 -8.65 1.11
CA VAL A 137 13.51 -9.05 0.26
C VAL A 137 13.70 -10.40 -0.41
N GLU A 138 14.74 -11.15 -0.05
CA GLU A 138 15.06 -12.48 -0.59
C GLU A 138 15.16 -12.48 -2.12
N LEU A 139 15.81 -11.47 -2.69
CA LEU A 139 16.08 -11.31 -4.12
C LEU A 139 17.58 -11.49 -4.37
N SER A 140 17.96 -12.33 -5.34
CA SER A 140 19.37 -12.51 -5.68
C SER A 140 19.92 -11.30 -6.45
N SER A 141 21.22 -11.01 -6.29
CA SER A 141 21.87 -9.97 -7.09
C SER A 141 21.83 -10.26 -8.58
N GLU A 142 21.87 -11.55 -8.96
CA GLU A 142 21.75 -11.97 -10.37
C GLU A 142 20.39 -11.60 -10.94
N THR A 143 19.31 -11.87 -10.19
CA THR A 143 17.95 -11.50 -10.58
C THR A 143 17.79 -9.97 -10.64
N ALA A 144 18.37 -9.23 -9.71
CA ALA A 144 18.31 -7.77 -9.72
C ALA A 144 18.95 -7.14 -10.96
N MET A 145 19.93 -7.80 -11.59
CA MET A 145 20.57 -7.36 -12.85
C MET A 145 19.73 -7.64 -14.10
N ARG A 146 18.60 -8.36 -13.99
CA ARG A 146 17.70 -8.66 -15.12
C ARG A 146 16.73 -7.50 -15.37
N TYR A 147 16.18 -7.47 -16.57
CA TYR A 147 15.10 -6.56 -16.94
C TYR A 147 13.76 -7.08 -16.39
N PRO A 148 12.77 -6.21 -16.13
CA PRO A 148 11.47 -6.63 -15.57
C PRO A 148 10.81 -7.79 -16.34
N ARG A 149 10.89 -7.79 -17.67
CA ARG A 149 10.33 -8.83 -18.56
C ARG A 149 11.06 -10.19 -18.50
N GLU A 150 12.24 -10.23 -17.91
CA GLU A 150 13.08 -11.43 -17.78
C GLU A 150 12.94 -12.10 -16.42
N THR A 151 12.07 -11.56 -15.57
CA THR A 151 11.85 -12.02 -14.20
C THR A 151 10.42 -12.55 -14.03
N SER A 152 10.26 -13.46 -13.07
CA SER A 152 8.93 -13.91 -12.65
C SER A 152 8.16 -12.78 -11.95
N GLY A 153 6.83 -12.91 -11.86
CA GLY A 153 6.00 -11.95 -11.14
C GLY A 153 6.43 -11.76 -9.69
N GLY A 154 6.78 -12.84 -9.00
CA GLY A 154 7.25 -12.81 -7.62
C GLY A 154 8.62 -12.12 -7.45
N GLU A 155 9.57 -12.37 -8.35
CA GLU A 155 10.87 -11.69 -8.35
C GLU A 155 10.71 -10.19 -8.59
N CYS A 156 9.87 -9.82 -9.56
CA CYS A 156 9.56 -8.42 -9.84
C CYS A 156 8.86 -7.75 -8.65
N GLN A 157 7.95 -8.48 -7.96
CA GLN A 157 7.29 -7.99 -6.75
C GLN A 157 8.27 -7.76 -5.60
N ARG A 158 9.20 -8.70 -5.37
CA ARG A 158 10.29 -8.53 -4.38
C ARG A 158 11.15 -7.31 -4.71
N ALA A 159 11.46 -7.08 -5.98
CA ALA A 159 12.18 -5.89 -6.42
C ALA A 159 11.37 -4.60 -6.20
N ALA A 160 10.05 -4.61 -6.42
CA ALA A 160 9.18 -3.47 -6.15
C ALA A 160 9.12 -3.14 -4.64
N ILE A 161 9.04 -4.18 -3.80
CA ILE A 161 9.14 -4.04 -2.34
C ILE A 161 10.52 -3.49 -1.96
N ALA A 162 11.62 -4.02 -2.52
CA ALA A 162 12.98 -3.51 -2.27
C ALA A 162 13.08 -2.02 -2.63
N ARG A 163 12.57 -1.62 -3.78
CA ARG A 163 12.56 -0.22 -4.20
C ARG A 163 11.79 0.67 -3.21
N ALA A 164 10.65 0.21 -2.73
CA ALA A 164 9.87 0.92 -1.72
C ALA A 164 10.65 1.05 -0.40
N LEU A 165 11.31 -0.03 0.05
CA LEU A 165 12.09 -0.06 1.30
C LEU A 165 13.41 0.72 1.22
N ALA A 166 13.96 0.94 0.02
CA ALA A 166 15.20 1.70 -0.18
C ALA A 166 15.15 3.10 0.44
N VAL A 167 13.94 3.67 0.55
CA VAL A 167 13.73 4.99 1.17
C VAL A 167 13.41 4.92 2.67
N GLN A 168 13.39 3.72 3.28
CA GLN A 168 13.07 3.50 4.69
C GLN A 168 11.72 4.16 5.09
N PRO A 169 10.62 3.78 4.45
CA PRO A 169 9.33 4.40 4.70
C PRO A 169 8.79 4.06 6.08
N SER A 170 7.99 4.95 6.68
CA SER A 170 7.22 4.68 7.90
C SER A 170 5.92 3.91 7.58
N LEU A 171 5.37 4.12 6.37
CA LEU A 171 4.12 3.51 5.91
C LEU A 171 4.29 2.91 4.51
N LEU A 172 3.89 1.64 4.36
CA LEU A 172 3.80 0.94 3.08
C LEU A 172 2.33 0.69 2.73
N ILE A 173 1.88 1.20 1.59
CA ILE A 173 0.56 0.92 1.04
C ILE A 173 0.71 -0.20 0.00
N CYS A 174 0.03 -1.31 0.21
CA CYS A 174 -0.01 -2.46 -0.69
C CYS A 174 -1.37 -2.49 -1.40
N ASP A 175 -1.43 -1.97 -2.64
CA ASP A 175 -2.68 -1.94 -3.44
C ASP A 175 -2.73 -3.16 -4.35
N GLU A 176 -3.48 -4.20 -3.91
CA GLU A 176 -3.60 -5.50 -4.57
C GLU A 176 -2.24 -6.14 -4.93
N ALA A 177 -1.25 -5.92 -4.08
CA ALA A 177 0.16 -6.21 -4.34
C ALA A 177 0.50 -7.70 -4.62
N THR A 178 -0.46 -8.61 -4.50
CA THR A 178 -0.25 -10.06 -4.72
C THR A 178 -1.29 -10.69 -5.65
N SER A 179 -2.28 -9.94 -6.12
CA SER A 179 -3.42 -10.50 -6.88
C SER A 179 -3.04 -11.11 -8.24
N ALA A 180 -1.91 -10.68 -8.82
CA ALA A 180 -1.40 -11.19 -10.09
C ALA A 180 -0.43 -12.39 -9.94
N LEU A 181 -0.21 -12.89 -8.71
CA LEU A 181 0.73 -13.95 -8.39
C LEU A 181 0.00 -15.28 -8.14
N ASP A 182 0.67 -16.40 -8.40
CA ASP A 182 0.16 -17.71 -7.97
C ASP A 182 0.19 -17.86 -6.44
N ALA A 183 -0.63 -18.74 -5.91
CA ALA A 183 -0.86 -18.90 -4.47
C ALA A 183 0.43 -19.17 -3.66
N ALA A 184 1.38 -19.92 -4.23
CA ALA A 184 2.63 -20.24 -3.53
C ALA A 184 3.54 -19.00 -3.41
N VAL A 185 3.67 -18.24 -4.49
CA VAL A 185 4.44 -16.98 -4.52
C VAL A 185 3.76 -15.92 -3.66
N GLN A 186 2.42 -15.84 -3.70
CA GLN A 186 1.64 -14.96 -2.86
C GLN A 186 1.92 -15.21 -1.36
N ALA A 187 1.89 -16.48 -0.92
CA ALA A 187 2.21 -16.84 0.45
C ALA A 187 3.63 -16.41 0.86
N GLN A 188 4.61 -16.55 -0.04
CA GLN A 188 5.98 -16.09 0.23
C GLN A 188 6.08 -14.57 0.39
N ILE A 189 5.38 -13.79 -0.44
CA ILE A 189 5.34 -12.32 -0.33
C ILE A 189 4.67 -11.90 0.99
N VAL A 190 3.59 -12.58 1.38
CA VAL A 190 2.91 -12.35 2.66
C VAL A 190 3.85 -12.58 3.84
N GLN A 191 4.60 -13.70 3.84
CA GLN A 191 5.57 -13.98 4.90
C GLN A 191 6.70 -12.94 4.94
N LEU A 192 7.17 -12.49 3.78
CA LEU A 192 8.14 -11.40 3.69
C LEU A 192 7.60 -10.12 4.34
N LEU A 193 6.36 -9.69 4.00
CA LEU A 193 5.75 -8.49 4.55
C LEU A 193 5.53 -8.59 6.07
N LYS A 194 5.10 -9.76 6.58
CA LYS A 194 5.00 -10.02 8.03
C LYS A 194 6.34 -9.89 8.74
N LYS A 195 7.40 -10.41 8.12
CA LYS A 195 8.75 -10.29 8.65
C LYS A 195 9.18 -8.83 8.74
N LEU A 196 8.99 -8.06 7.66
CA LEU A 196 9.33 -6.64 7.61
C LEU A 196 8.53 -5.83 8.65
N GLN A 197 7.23 -6.11 8.81
CA GLN A 197 6.41 -5.48 9.83
C GLN A 197 6.98 -5.70 11.24
N ARG A 198 7.32 -6.95 11.57
CA ARG A 198 7.82 -7.31 12.92
C ARG A 198 9.22 -6.79 13.20
N GLU A 199 10.12 -6.89 12.22
CA GLU A 199 11.55 -6.58 12.42
C GLU A 199 11.84 -5.08 12.30
N GLU A 200 11.09 -4.37 11.45
CA GLU A 200 11.33 -2.95 11.15
C GLU A 200 10.26 -2.00 11.72
N GLY A 201 9.21 -2.55 12.34
CA GLY A 201 8.10 -1.74 12.85
C GLY A 201 7.32 -1.02 11.74
N LEU A 202 7.35 -1.55 10.51
CA LEU A 202 6.73 -0.95 9.33
C LEU A 202 5.21 -0.98 9.46
N ALA A 203 4.58 0.19 9.41
CA ALA A 203 3.13 0.27 9.30
C ALA A 203 2.67 -0.05 7.88
N MET A 204 1.55 -0.76 7.72
CA MET A 204 1.05 -1.17 6.42
C MET A 204 -0.45 -0.90 6.26
N LEU A 205 -0.84 -0.37 5.10
CA LEU A 205 -2.23 -0.35 4.63
C LEU A 205 -2.36 -1.40 3.52
N TRP A 206 -3.01 -2.51 3.83
CA TRP A 206 -3.23 -3.61 2.89
C TRP A 206 -4.57 -3.44 2.19
N ILE A 207 -4.55 -3.28 0.88
CA ILE A 207 -5.75 -3.18 0.05
C ILE A 207 -5.86 -4.44 -0.78
N GLY A 208 -6.98 -5.13 -0.66
CA GLY A 208 -7.22 -6.37 -1.39
C GLY A 208 -8.63 -6.90 -1.22
N HIS A 209 -8.91 -7.98 -1.92
CA HIS A 209 -10.19 -8.71 -1.85
C HIS A 209 -10.02 -10.12 -1.28
N ASP A 210 -8.78 -10.59 -1.08
CA ASP A 210 -8.49 -11.91 -0.51
C ASP A 210 -8.56 -11.84 1.03
N LEU A 211 -9.65 -12.36 1.57
CA LEU A 211 -9.94 -12.36 3.00
C LEU A 211 -9.02 -13.27 3.80
N ALA A 212 -8.48 -14.33 3.19
CA ALA A 212 -7.52 -15.21 3.86
C ALA A 212 -6.23 -14.44 4.16
N LEU A 213 -5.76 -13.64 3.21
CA LEU A 213 -4.58 -12.79 3.40
C LEU A 213 -4.85 -11.66 4.40
N VAL A 214 -6.02 -11.04 4.35
CA VAL A 214 -6.40 -10.00 5.32
C VAL A 214 -6.41 -10.59 6.74
N ARG A 215 -7.00 -11.78 6.93
CA ARG A 215 -7.00 -12.51 8.22
C ARG A 215 -5.59 -12.84 8.69
N GLU A 216 -4.71 -13.12 7.77
CA GLU A 216 -3.34 -13.49 8.08
C GLU A 216 -2.44 -12.29 8.41
N LEU A 217 -2.60 -11.17 7.69
CA LEU A 217 -1.72 -10.00 7.78
C LEU A 217 -2.23 -8.92 8.72
N CYS A 218 -3.54 -8.67 8.73
CA CYS A 218 -4.10 -7.46 9.30
C CYS A 218 -4.66 -7.69 10.70
N SER A 219 -4.31 -6.81 11.65
CA SER A 219 -4.91 -6.80 13.00
C SER A 219 -6.31 -6.21 12.99
N ARG A 220 -6.52 -5.17 12.20
CA ARG A 220 -7.80 -4.50 12.00
C ARG A 220 -8.16 -4.43 10.52
N VAL A 221 -9.45 -4.32 10.24
CA VAL A 221 -9.98 -4.24 8.88
C VAL A 221 -11.05 -3.16 8.78
N ILE A 222 -11.09 -2.54 7.61
CA ILE A 222 -12.11 -1.58 7.18
C ILE A 222 -12.81 -2.16 5.97
N VAL A 223 -14.14 -2.20 5.99
CA VAL A 223 -14.98 -2.62 4.87
C VAL A 223 -15.53 -1.39 4.18
N MET A 224 -15.22 -1.25 2.88
CA MET A 224 -15.72 -0.16 2.05
C MET A 224 -16.81 -0.62 1.08
N ARG A 225 -17.84 0.22 0.93
CA ARG A 225 -18.89 0.07 -0.08
C ARG A 225 -19.26 1.44 -0.64
N GLN A 226 -19.26 1.59 -1.97
CA GLN A 226 -19.69 2.81 -2.65
C GLN A 226 -19.09 4.10 -2.08
N GLY A 227 -17.77 4.10 -1.87
CA GLY A 227 -17.02 5.24 -1.36
C GLY A 227 -17.07 5.44 0.16
N LYS A 228 -17.86 4.66 0.91
CA LYS A 228 -18.06 4.80 2.35
C LYS A 228 -17.46 3.62 3.12
N ILE A 229 -17.06 3.89 4.37
CA ILE A 229 -16.79 2.85 5.35
C ILE A 229 -18.13 2.38 5.90
N VAL A 230 -18.42 1.09 5.77
CA VAL A 230 -19.65 0.49 6.29
C VAL A 230 -19.39 -0.27 7.59
N GLU A 231 -18.22 -0.87 7.75
CA GLU A 231 -17.83 -1.56 8.99
C GLU A 231 -16.33 -1.44 9.20
N GLN A 232 -15.88 -1.40 10.46
CA GLN A 232 -14.47 -1.44 10.81
C GLN A 232 -14.28 -1.99 12.22
N GLY A 233 -13.17 -2.67 12.48
CA GLY A 233 -12.85 -3.24 13.78
C GLY A 233 -11.69 -4.23 13.72
N GLU A 234 -11.52 -5.00 14.79
CA GLU A 234 -10.58 -6.12 14.83
C GLU A 234 -10.91 -7.11 13.70
N THR A 235 -9.88 -7.55 12.97
CA THR A 235 -10.07 -8.42 11.78
C THR A 235 -10.90 -9.65 12.11
N ARG A 236 -10.62 -10.29 13.25
CA ARG A 236 -11.36 -11.48 13.67
C ARG A 236 -12.84 -11.19 13.92
N GLU A 237 -13.16 -10.10 14.60
CA GLU A 237 -14.55 -9.75 14.89
C GLU A 237 -15.33 -9.44 13.62
N VAL A 238 -14.78 -8.61 12.73
CA VAL A 238 -15.45 -8.19 11.48
C VAL A 238 -15.63 -9.37 10.52
N LEU A 239 -14.63 -10.28 10.41
CA LEU A 239 -14.70 -11.39 9.46
C LEU A 239 -15.47 -12.61 10.00
N GLU A 240 -15.50 -12.85 11.32
CA GLU A 240 -16.22 -13.99 11.90
C GLU A 240 -17.65 -13.64 12.37
N TYR A 241 -17.86 -12.39 12.78
CA TYR A 241 -19.13 -11.90 13.35
C TYR A 241 -19.54 -10.55 12.72
N PRO A 242 -19.68 -10.47 11.38
CA PRO A 242 -20.02 -9.24 10.70
C PRO A 242 -21.39 -8.70 11.15
N LYS A 243 -21.47 -7.40 11.40
CA LYS A 243 -22.70 -6.72 11.84
C LYS A 243 -23.47 -6.22 10.63
N GLU A 244 -22.78 -5.68 9.64
CA GLU A 244 -23.38 -5.10 8.45
C GLU A 244 -23.77 -6.19 7.42
N GLU A 245 -24.96 -6.05 6.84
CA GLU A 245 -25.48 -6.97 5.82
C GLU A 245 -24.53 -7.12 4.62
N TYR A 246 -23.93 -6.01 4.20
CA TYR A 246 -22.96 -6.04 3.11
C TYR A 246 -21.70 -6.84 3.48
N THR A 247 -21.22 -6.71 4.70
CA THR A 247 -20.05 -7.49 5.17
C THR A 247 -20.38 -8.98 5.19
N LYS A 248 -21.59 -9.37 5.62
CA LYS A 248 -22.04 -10.76 5.60
C LYS A 248 -22.03 -11.32 4.18
N LEU A 249 -22.61 -10.58 3.23
CA LEU A 249 -22.59 -10.96 1.81
C LEU A 249 -21.17 -11.09 1.27
N LEU A 250 -20.27 -10.14 1.59
CA LEU A 250 -18.88 -10.18 1.16
C LEU A 250 -18.16 -11.44 1.66
N MET A 251 -18.46 -11.88 2.89
CA MET A 251 -17.90 -13.12 3.47
C MET A 251 -18.45 -14.36 2.77
N GLU A 252 -19.75 -14.41 2.43
CA GLU A 252 -20.36 -15.56 1.74
C GLU A 252 -19.82 -15.76 0.33
N TYR A 253 -19.53 -14.69 -0.41
CA TYR A 253 -19.01 -14.77 -1.78
C TYR A 253 -17.49 -14.97 -1.88
N SER A 254 -16.77 -14.89 -0.78
CA SER A 254 -15.30 -15.00 -0.76
C SER A 254 -14.81 -16.34 -0.16
N LEU A 255 -15.74 -17.25 0.15
CA LEU A 255 -15.53 -18.64 0.55
C LEU A 255 -15.67 -19.54 -0.68
#